data_7f4f86a7624ddbe03cfe825a38d8dec5
#
_entry.id   7f4f86a7624ddbe03cfe825a38d8dec5
#
_cell.length_a   1.000
_cell.length_b   1.000
_cell.length_c   1.000
_cell.angle_alpha   90.00
_cell.angle_beta   90.00
_cell.angle_gamma   90.00
#
_symmetry.space_group_name_H-M   'P 1'
#
loop_
_entity.id
_entity.type
_entity.pdbx_description
1 polymer ?
#
loop_
_entity_poly.entity_id
_entity_poly.type
_entity_poly.pdbx_seq_one_letter_code
_entity_poly.pdbx_strand_id
1 'polypeptide(L)' 'MQVGDLVRHDQGYIGIVTCIDPEQVGDADEIEVHWNDGDVSNMSRWDLEVINESR' A
#
# COMPACT_ATOMS: atom_id res chain seq x y z
N MET A 1 -5.54 2.61 6.82
CA MET A 1 -4.26 2.65 6.09
C MET A 1 -3.86 4.08 5.86
N GLN A 2 -2.60 4.39 6.03
CA GLN A 2 -2.13 5.75 5.85
C GLN A 2 -0.69 5.72 5.37
N VAL A 3 -0.23 6.88 4.90
CA VAL A 3 1.14 7.02 4.43
C VAL A 3 2.09 6.65 5.56
N GLY A 4 3.08 5.82 5.23
CA GLY A 4 4.04 5.35 6.21
C GLY A 4 3.74 3.97 6.74
N ASP A 5 2.57 3.43 6.46
CA ASP A 5 2.25 2.09 6.91
C ASP A 5 3.03 1.05 6.12
N LEU A 6 3.41 -0.02 6.80
CA LEU A 6 3.96 -1.18 6.13
C LEU A 6 2.80 -2.07 5.70
N VAL A 7 2.89 -2.58 4.47
CA VAL A 7 1.84 -3.40 3.92
C VAL A 7 2.45 -4.63 3.26
N ARG A 8 1.64 -5.65 3.12
CA ARG A 8 2.05 -6.89 2.48
C ARG A 8 1.04 -7.25 1.40
N HIS A 9 1.55 -7.61 0.24
CA HIS A 9 0.73 -8.16 -0.83
C HIS A 9 0.50 -9.64 -0.55
N ASP A 10 -0.58 -10.18 -1.08
CA ASP A 10 -0.92 -11.58 -0.83
C ASP A 10 0.11 -12.54 -1.41
N GLN A 11 0.99 -12.06 -2.26
CA GLN A 11 2.06 -12.88 -2.80
C GLN A 11 3.34 -12.79 -1.99
N GLY A 12 3.31 -12.09 -0.87
CA GLY A 12 4.43 -12.04 0.04
C GLY A 12 5.34 -10.84 -0.07
N TYR A 13 5.06 -9.94 -1.01
CA TYR A 13 5.85 -8.72 -1.13
C TYR A 13 5.54 -7.77 0.02
N ILE A 14 6.57 -7.10 0.50
CA ILE A 14 6.44 -6.12 1.59
C ILE A 14 6.80 -4.76 1.02
N GLY A 15 6.02 -3.77 1.38
CA GLY A 15 6.29 -2.41 0.92
C GLY A 15 5.84 -1.39 1.95
N ILE A 16 6.03 -0.12 1.59
CA ILE A 16 5.60 0.98 2.43
C ILE A 16 4.70 1.90 1.61
N VAL A 17 3.64 2.36 2.23
CA VAL A 17 2.71 3.27 1.56
C VAL A 17 3.34 4.65 1.51
N THR A 18 3.44 5.21 0.31
CA THR A 18 4.05 6.52 0.13
C THR A 18 3.06 7.58 -0.31
N CYS A 19 1.90 7.17 -0.81
CA CYS A 19 0.90 8.14 -1.23
C CYS A 19 -0.46 7.48 -1.26
N ILE A 20 -1.47 8.19 -0.81
CA ILE A 20 -2.85 7.75 -0.89
C ILE A 20 -3.62 8.89 -1.53
N ASP A 21 -4.35 8.58 -2.59
CA ASP A 21 -5.12 9.60 -3.30
C ASP A 21 -6.37 9.92 -2.49
N PRO A 22 -6.45 11.10 -1.92
CA PRO A 22 -7.60 11.45 -1.09
C PRO A 22 -8.87 11.70 -1.88
N GLU A 23 -8.75 11.83 -3.19
CA GLU A 23 -9.92 12.09 -4.03
C GLU A 23 -10.38 10.83 -4.74
N GLN A 24 -9.90 9.70 -4.28
CA GLN A 24 -10.26 8.45 -4.90
C GLN A 24 -11.75 8.22 -4.82
N VAL A 25 -12.33 7.88 -5.95
CA VAL A 25 -13.75 7.56 -6.04
C VAL A 25 -13.85 6.18 -6.66
N GLY A 26 -14.54 5.28 -5.98
CA GLY A 26 -14.70 3.95 -6.51
C GLY A 26 -13.58 3.04 -6.03
N ASP A 27 -13.19 2.13 -6.89
CA ASP A 27 -12.29 1.04 -6.50
C ASP A 27 -10.97 1.06 -7.23
N ALA A 28 -10.58 2.21 -7.73
CA ALA A 28 -9.31 2.27 -8.45
C ALA A 28 -8.13 2.04 -7.52
N ASP A 29 -6.96 1.90 -8.13
CA ASP A 29 -5.72 1.67 -7.40
C ASP A 29 -5.26 2.99 -6.81
N GLU A 30 -5.62 3.21 -5.60
CA GLU A 30 -5.49 4.51 -4.96
C GLU A 30 -4.25 4.63 -4.09
N ILE A 31 -3.54 3.53 -3.86
CA ILE A 31 -2.45 3.52 -2.89
C ILE A 31 -1.15 3.24 -3.61
N GLU A 32 -0.21 4.17 -3.48
CA GLU A 32 1.11 3.97 -4.05
C GLU A 32 1.99 3.30 -3.02
N VAL A 33 2.60 2.19 -3.41
CA VAL A 33 3.43 1.38 -2.51
C VAL A 33 4.81 1.24 -3.12
N HIS A 34 5.82 1.50 -2.32
CA HIS A 34 7.22 1.24 -2.68
C HIS A 34 7.60 -0.10 -2.07
N TRP A 35 7.87 -1.06 -2.93
CA TRP A 35 8.15 -2.42 -2.50
C TRP A 35 9.62 -2.60 -2.14
N ASN A 36 9.89 -3.60 -1.35
CA ASN A 36 11.25 -3.80 -0.85
C ASN A 36 12.23 -4.26 -1.94
N ASP A 37 11.74 -4.62 -3.10
CA ASP A 37 12.61 -4.99 -4.22
C ASP A 37 12.91 -3.81 -5.13
N GLY A 38 12.43 -2.62 -4.79
CA GLY A 38 12.71 -1.44 -5.57
C GLY A 38 11.61 -1.03 -6.52
N ASP A 39 10.56 -1.83 -6.64
CA ASP A 39 9.42 -1.49 -7.50
C ASP A 39 8.48 -0.53 -6.81
N VAL A 40 7.75 0.20 -7.63
CA VAL A 40 6.69 1.08 -7.17
C VAL A 40 5.43 0.71 -7.93
N SER A 41 4.34 0.52 -7.22
CA SER A 41 3.07 0.14 -7.83
C SER A 41 1.94 0.86 -7.16
N ASN A 42 0.84 1.01 -7.89
CA ASN A 42 -0.40 1.50 -7.32
C ASN A 42 -1.32 0.31 -7.09
N MET A 43 -1.87 0.22 -5.90
CA MET A 43 -2.67 -0.93 -5.51
C MET A 43 -3.95 -0.47 -4.86
N SER A 44 -4.95 -1.31 -4.93
CA SER A 44 -6.18 -1.11 -4.18
C SER A 44 -5.93 -1.55 -2.73
N ARG A 45 -6.61 -0.87 -1.82
CA ARG A 45 -6.48 -1.24 -0.40
C ARG A 45 -6.91 -2.68 -0.15
N TRP A 46 -7.77 -3.21 -1.00
CA TRP A 46 -8.27 -4.57 -0.82
C TRP A 46 -7.20 -5.61 -1.11
N ASP A 47 -6.15 -5.22 -1.82
CA ASP A 47 -5.07 -6.14 -2.17
C ASP A 47 -3.92 -6.09 -1.18
N LEU A 48 -4.04 -5.29 -0.14
CA LEU A 48 -2.95 -5.04 0.78
C LEU A 48 -3.37 -5.37 2.21
N GLU A 49 -2.42 -5.85 2.97
CA GLU A 49 -2.62 -6.09 4.40
C GLU A 49 -1.66 -5.20 5.16
N VAL A 50 -2.18 -4.40 6.08
CA VAL A 50 -1.33 -3.56 6.91
C VAL A 50 -0.71 -4.42 7.97
N ILE A 51 0.62 -4.39 8.05
CA ILE A 51 1.37 -5.19 8.99
C ILE A 51 2.19 -4.35 9.94
N ASN A 52 1.95 -3.05 9.94
CA ASN A 52 2.68 -2.12 10.78
C ASN A 52 2.27 -2.32 12.24
N GLU A 53 3.24 -2.57 13.09
CA GLU A 53 2.99 -2.89 14.48
C GLU A 53 3.05 -1.69 15.40
N SER A 54 3.21 -0.56 14.90
CA SER A 54 3.47 0.61 15.69
C SER A 54 2.61 0.72 16.92
N ARG A 55 2.92 0.75 17.47
CA ARG A 55 2.21 0.87 18.35
C ARG A 55 2.47 1.27 18.93
#